data_f998b3c3cd0bfc660314d348e18a85ad
#
_entry.id   f998b3c3cd0bfc660314d348e18a85ad
#
_cell.length_a   1.000
_cell.length_b   1.000
_cell.length_c   1.000
_cell.angle_alpha   90.00
_cell.angle_beta   90.00
_cell.angle_gamma   90.00
#
_symmetry.space_group_name_H-M   'P 1'
#
loop_
_entity.id
_entity.type
_entity.pdbx_description
1 polymer ?
#
loop_
_entity_poly.entity_id
_entity_poly.type
_entity_poly.pdbx_seq_one_letter_code
_entity_poly.pdbx_strand_id
1 'polypeptide(L)'
;MNRQFFFIIADSELELIPEELLNERCILNNARARGKAPEKILLDASHHHPAFTKLRDSDRRGRPDIIHFYLMLCLDSDISAQGRLRTFVHTRNDDVIAINPETRLPPSFPRFVGLIETVFEKQIVPSTENPLLELRQKVPLATLVQALKPDTVIVMDSDGEKVEMLPEKFANIEGERVVVIVGGFSKGTFRSDLSKLKHIRYSLGDRMMKVWTVTAKVLCAIDLSEKMTGMFEKKPEPKTATKEKAKPKPKKASKPRPAPKKKAA
;
A
#
# COMPACT_ATOMS: atom_id res chain seq x y z
N MET A 1 13.52 8.52 19.26
CA MET A 1 12.23 7.84 19.46
C MET A 1 11.87 7.07 18.19
N ASN A 2 11.50 5.80 18.30
CA ASN A 2 11.23 4.97 17.12
C ASN A 2 9.72 5.02 16.79
N ARG A 3 9.24 6.14 16.22
CA ARG A 3 7.82 6.33 15.89
C ARG A 3 7.34 5.30 14.88
N GLN A 4 6.17 4.73 15.16
CA GLN A 4 5.43 3.84 14.27
C GLN A 4 4.31 4.62 13.59
N PHE A 5 4.24 4.53 12.27
CA PHE A 5 3.20 5.16 11.48
C PHE A 5 2.21 4.12 10.95
N PHE A 6 0.94 4.46 11.04
CA PHE A 6 -0.16 3.65 10.55
C PHE A 6 -0.91 4.46 9.48
N PHE A 7 -0.72 4.13 8.24
CA PHE A 7 -1.37 4.83 7.14
C PHE A 7 -2.65 4.11 6.75
N ILE A 8 -3.76 4.83 6.76
CA ILE A 8 -5.08 4.32 6.38
C ILE A 8 -5.58 5.12 5.19
N ILE A 9 -5.78 4.45 4.05
CA ILE A 9 -6.60 5.02 2.98
C ILE A 9 -8.06 4.66 3.28
N ALA A 10 -8.85 5.66 3.70
CA ALA A 10 -10.19 5.46 4.24
C ALA A 10 -11.27 5.74 3.21
N ASP A 11 -12.42 5.08 3.39
CA ASP A 11 -13.58 5.17 2.49
C ASP A 11 -13.21 4.92 1.01
N SER A 12 -12.26 4.00 0.83
CA SER A 12 -11.73 3.65 -0.48
C SER A 12 -12.82 3.07 -1.37
N GLU A 13 -12.90 3.58 -2.58
CA GLU A 13 -13.87 3.11 -3.57
C GLU A 13 -13.39 1.80 -4.24
N LEU A 14 -13.06 0.83 -3.37
CA LEU A 14 -12.61 -0.52 -3.70
C LEU A 14 -13.68 -1.52 -3.29
N GLU A 15 -14.31 -2.16 -4.26
CA GLU A 15 -15.41 -3.08 -4.05
C GLU A 15 -15.52 -4.07 -5.23
N LEU A 16 -16.10 -5.24 -4.99
CA LEU A 16 -16.53 -6.13 -6.06
C LEU A 16 -17.76 -5.55 -6.77
N ILE A 17 -18.10 -6.10 -7.94
CA ILE A 17 -19.32 -5.69 -8.66
C ILE A 17 -20.53 -5.84 -7.74
N PRO A 18 -21.27 -4.76 -7.47
CA PRO A 18 -22.47 -4.83 -6.64
C PRO A 18 -23.62 -5.54 -7.36
N GLU A 19 -24.56 -6.10 -6.57
CA GLU A 19 -25.64 -6.95 -7.07
C GLU A 19 -26.47 -6.29 -8.17
N GLU A 20 -26.74 -4.98 -8.05
CA GLU A 20 -27.53 -4.23 -9.04
C GLU A 20 -26.88 -4.17 -10.43
N LEU A 21 -25.58 -4.46 -10.55
CA LEU A 21 -24.85 -4.42 -11.82
C LEU A 21 -24.52 -5.78 -12.41
N LEU A 22 -24.74 -6.88 -11.71
CA LEU A 22 -24.30 -8.22 -12.14
C LEU A 22 -24.82 -8.62 -13.54
N ASN A 23 -26.00 -8.14 -13.92
CA ASN A 23 -26.63 -8.46 -15.20
C ASN A 23 -26.36 -7.42 -16.31
N GLU A 24 -25.52 -6.41 -16.04
CA GLU A 24 -25.19 -5.40 -17.02
C GLU A 24 -24.29 -5.95 -18.13
N ARG A 25 -24.58 -5.58 -19.37
CA ARG A 25 -23.87 -6.10 -20.55
C ARG A 25 -22.36 -5.88 -20.49
N CYS A 26 -21.90 -4.71 -20.03
CA CYS A 26 -20.46 -4.42 -19.90
C CYS A 26 -19.81 -5.31 -18.83
N ILE A 27 -20.50 -5.59 -17.73
CA ILE A 27 -20.03 -6.49 -16.67
C ILE A 27 -19.90 -7.92 -17.18
N LEU A 28 -20.98 -8.45 -17.81
CA LEU A 28 -21.00 -9.81 -18.36
C LEU A 28 -19.91 -10.01 -19.43
N ASN A 29 -19.69 -9.03 -20.30
CA ASN A 29 -18.64 -9.08 -21.29
C ASN A 29 -17.24 -9.08 -20.67
N ASN A 30 -17.00 -8.24 -19.65
CA ASN A 30 -15.71 -8.18 -18.94
C ASN A 30 -15.46 -9.50 -18.19
N ALA A 31 -16.46 -10.02 -17.47
CA ALA A 31 -16.39 -11.29 -16.76
C ALA A 31 -16.05 -12.46 -17.72
N ARG A 32 -16.73 -12.53 -18.86
CA ARG A 32 -16.47 -13.54 -19.90
C ARG A 32 -15.05 -13.44 -20.46
N ALA A 33 -14.61 -12.24 -20.80
CA ALA A 33 -13.26 -11.99 -21.32
C ALA A 33 -12.17 -12.38 -20.32
N ARG A 34 -12.45 -12.28 -19.02
CA ARG A 34 -11.52 -12.63 -17.92
C ARG A 34 -11.69 -14.06 -17.40
N GLY A 35 -12.68 -14.82 -17.88
CA GLY A 35 -12.98 -16.16 -17.40
C GLY A 35 -13.36 -16.22 -15.92
N LYS A 36 -14.02 -15.17 -15.40
CA LYS A 36 -14.44 -15.04 -13.99
C LYS A 36 -15.95 -14.83 -13.90
N ALA A 37 -16.52 -15.19 -12.74
CA ALA A 37 -17.90 -14.85 -12.43
C ALA A 37 -18.02 -13.33 -12.16
N PRO A 38 -19.12 -12.67 -12.57
CA PRO A 38 -19.32 -11.22 -12.42
C PRO A 38 -19.11 -10.72 -10.99
N GLU A 39 -19.60 -11.43 -10.00
CA GLU A 39 -19.52 -11.10 -8.57
C GLU A 39 -18.10 -11.23 -7.99
N LYS A 40 -17.15 -11.80 -8.75
CA LYS A 40 -15.75 -11.98 -8.32
C LYS A 40 -14.78 -10.98 -8.95
N ILE A 41 -15.29 -10.03 -9.71
CA ILE A 41 -14.45 -8.98 -10.31
C ILE A 41 -14.63 -7.64 -9.59
N LEU A 42 -13.55 -6.86 -9.53
CA LEU A 42 -13.58 -5.50 -8.99
C LEU A 42 -14.38 -4.56 -9.89
N LEU A 43 -15.14 -3.67 -9.27
CA LEU A 43 -15.73 -2.54 -9.96
C LEU A 43 -14.62 -1.59 -10.42
N ASP A 44 -14.56 -1.32 -11.73
CA ASP A 44 -13.57 -0.44 -12.35
C ASP A 44 -14.27 0.46 -13.38
N ALA A 45 -14.21 1.76 -13.16
CA ALA A 45 -14.82 2.76 -14.05
C ALA A 45 -14.29 2.69 -15.49
N SER A 46 -13.06 2.23 -15.69
CA SER A 46 -12.47 2.09 -17.03
C SER A 46 -13.19 1.05 -17.90
N HIS A 47 -13.83 0.05 -17.27
CA HIS A 47 -14.53 -1.04 -17.95
C HIS A 47 -16.04 -1.01 -17.75
N HIS A 48 -16.51 -0.49 -16.64
CA HIS A 48 -17.88 -0.64 -16.17
C HIS A 48 -18.68 0.66 -16.18
N HIS A 49 -18.09 1.78 -16.62
CA HIS A 49 -18.73 3.11 -16.64
C HIS A 49 -20.13 3.12 -17.27
N PRO A 50 -20.44 2.37 -18.36
CA PRO A 50 -21.79 2.36 -18.93
C PRO A 50 -22.88 1.91 -17.96
N ALA A 51 -22.53 1.09 -16.93
CA ALA A 51 -23.48 0.61 -15.92
C ALA A 51 -23.66 1.59 -14.75
N PHE A 52 -22.82 2.61 -14.63
CA PHE A 52 -22.75 3.50 -13.46
C PHE A 52 -24.01 4.34 -13.26
N THR A 53 -24.82 4.55 -14.29
CA THR A 53 -26.13 5.24 -14.19
C THR A 53 -27.09 4.61 -13.18
N LYS A 54 -26.86 3.33 -12.83
CA LYS A 54 -27.66 2.58 -11.83
C LYS A 54 -27.09 2.66 -10.42
N LEU A 55 -25.88 3.23 -10.25
CA LEU A 55 -25.21 3.30 -8.96
C LEU A 55 -25.48 4.63 -8.25
N ARG A 56 -25.73 4.56 -6.95
CA ARG A 56 -25.61 5.73 -6.07
C ARG A 56 -24.12 6.10 -5.95
N ASP A 57 -23.84 7.40 -5.82
CA ASP A 57 -22.46 7.94 -5.71
C ASP A 57 -21.55 7.50 -6.89
N SER A 58 -22.12 7.30 -8.07
CA SER A 58 -21.44 6.77 -9.26
C SER A 58 -20.19 7.57 -9.65
N ASP A 59 -20.15 8.86 -9.35
CA ASP A 59 -19.07 9.79 -9.69
C ASP A 59 -17.78 9.59 -8.86
N ARG A 60 -17.86 8.80 -7.78
CA ARG A 60 -16.69 8.47 -6.94
C ARG A 60 -16.31 6.99 -6.98
N ARG A 61 -17.21 6.08 -7.35
CA ARG A 61 -17.03 4.61 -7.31
C ARG A 61 -16.10 4.07 -8.41
N GLY A 62 -15.66 2.82 -8.23
CA GLY A 62 -14.89 2.09 -9.24
C GLY A 62 -13.50 2.68 -9.53
N ARG A 63 -12.76 3.04 -8.49
CA ARG A 63 -11.44 3.64 -8.61
C ARG A 63 -10.33 2.83 -7.90
N PRO A 64 -10.14 1.55 -8.28
CA PRO A 64 -9.06 0.72 -7.72
C PRO A 64 -7.67 1.27 -8.03
N ASP A 65 -7.51 2.09 -9.07
CA ASP A 65 -6.27 2.77 -9.43
C ASP A 65 -5.76 3.69 -8.30
N ILE A 66 -6.65 4.39 -7.59
CA ILE A 66 -6.28 5.25 -6.46
C ILE A 66 -5.57 4.43 -5.38
N ILE A 67 -6.11 3.26 -5.06
CA ILE A 67 -5.57 2.38 -4.03
C ILE A 67 -4.23 1.79 -4.48
N HIS A 68 -4.10 1.41 -5.75
CA HIS A 68 -2.85 0.91 -6.30
C HIS A 68 -1.72 1.94 -6.16
N PHE A 69 -1.94 3.19 -6.60
CA PHE A 69 -0.95 4.26 -6.46
C PHE A 69 -0.59 4.55 -5.01
N TYR A 70 -1.59 4.59 -4.14
CA TYR A 70 -1.36 4.80 -2.71
C TYR A 70 -0.47 3.72 -2.10
N LEU A 71 -0.79 2.44 -2.34
CA LEU A 71 -0.04 1.32 -1.81
C LEU A 71 1.38 1.25 -2.37
N MET A 72 1.57 1.53 -3.66
CA MET A 72 2.91 1.60 -4.28
C MET A 72 3.79 2.64 -3.57
N LEU A 73 3.26 3.84 -3.32
CA LEU A 73 4.00 4.88 -2.60
C LEU A 73 4.33 4.49 -1.16
N CYS A 74 3.35 3.92 -0.43
CA CYS A 74 3.55 3.53 0.95
C CYS A 74 4.62 2.43 1.09
N LEU A 75 4.53 1.38 0.29
CA LEU A 75 5.40 0.21 0.40
C LEU A 75 6.83 0.48 -0.10
N ASP A 76 7.01 1.42 -1.04
CA ASP A 76 8.32 1.83 -1.57
C ASP A 76 8.97 2.98 -0.78
N SER A 77 8.36 3.40 0.33
CA SER A 77 8.87 4.49 1.16
C SER A 77 9.99 4.06 2.10
N ASP A 78 10.91 4.99 2.42
CA ASP A 78 12.00 4.75 3.37
C ASP A 78 11.50 4.32 4.75
N ILE A 79 10.37 4.87 5.20
CA ILE A 79 9.75 4.52 6.49
C ILE A 79 9.25 3.06 6.46
N SER A 80 8.72 2.60 5.34
CA SER A 80 8.32 1.20 5.15
C SER A 80 9.54 0.28 5.16
N ALA A 81 10.60 0.65 4.43
CA ALA A 81 11.86 -0.10 4.40
C ALA A 81 12.52 -0.21 5.79
N GLN A 82 12.29 0.75 6.67
CA GLN A 82 12.72 0.73 8.07
C GLN A 82 11.81 -0.11 8.98
N GLY A 83 10.72 -0.70 8.46
CA GLY A 83 9.74 -1.48 9.25
C GLY A 83 8.86 -0.63 10.16
N ARG A 84 8.77 0.68 9.91
CA ARG A 84 8.09 1.67 10.77
C ARG A 84 6.74 2.12 10.21
N LEU A 85 6.36 1.65 9.01
CA LEU A 85 5.07 1.91 8.39
C LEU A 85 4.22 0.66 8.36
N ARG A 86 2.97 0.80 8.78
CA ARG A 86 1.90 -0.17 8.58
C ARG A 86 0.81 0.45 7.74
N THR A 87 0.38 -0.24 6.70
CA THR A 87 -0.57 0.31 5.72
C THR A 87 -1.88 -0.48 5.73
N PHE A 88 -3.00 0.24 5.67
CA PHE A 88 -4.34 -0.32 5.67
C PHE A 88 -5.19 0.32 4.56
N VAL A 89 -6.03 -0.49 3.96
CA VAL A 89 -7.10 -0.03 3.07
C VAL A 89 -8.42 -0.26 3.78
N HIS A 90 -9.15 0.80 4.08
CA HIS A 90 -10.51 0.74 4.59
C HIS A 90 -11.46 1.08 3.44
N THR A 91 -12.37 0.19 3.11
CA THR A 91 -13.26 0.32 1.96
C THR A 91 -14.55 1.06 2.31
N ARG A 92 -15.28 1.48 1.28
CA ARG A 92 -16.61 2.08 1.42
C ARG A 92 -17.65 1.18 2.10
N ASN A 93 -17.41 -0.12 2.18
CA ASN A 93 -18.29 -1.14 2.76
C ASN A 93 -17.83 -1.57 4.16
N ASP A 94 -16.94 -0.79 4.80
CA ASP A 94 -16.32 -1.11 6.10
C ASP A 94 -15.51 -2.42 6.07
N ASP A 95 -14.94 -2.78 4.94
CA ASP A 95 -13.96 -3.86 4.89
C ASP A 95 -12.55 -3.28 5.05
N VAL A 96 -11.68 -3.98 5.74
CA VAL A 96 -10.28 -3.55 5.98
C VAL A 96 -9.33 -4.57 5.41
N ILE A 97 -8.41 -4.12 4.55
CA ILE A 97 -7.28 -4.93 4.10
C ILE A 97 -6.02 -4.43 4.82
N ALA A 98 -5.48 -5.27 5.68
CA ALA A 98 -4.17 -5.03 6.30
C ALA A 98 -3.06 -5.48 5.34
N ILE A 99 -2.06 -4.62 5.13
CA ILE A 99 -0.95 -4.88 4.22
C ILE A 99 0.31 -5.08 5.05
N ASN A 100 0.95 -6.24 4.89
CA ASN A 100 2.25 -6.50 5.50
C ASN A 100 3.32 -5.64 4.82
N PRO A 101 4.23 -4.98 5.56
CA PRO A 101 5.33 -4.18 4.98
C PRO A 101 6.23 -4.95 4.00
N GLU A 102 6.33 -6.27 4.14
CA GLU A 102 7.10 -7.13 3.23
C GLU A 102 6.41 -7.41 1.90
N THR A 103 5.16 -6.95 1.73
CA THR A 103 4.38 -7.17 0.52
C THR A 103 5.02 -6.47 -0.67
N ARG A 104 5.24 -7.23 -1.74
CA ARG A 104 5.66 -6.71 -3.05
C ARG A 104 4.45 -6.70 -3.97
N LEU A 105 3.89 -5.51 -4.17
CA LEU A 105 2.75 -5.35 -5.07
C LEU A 105 3.19 -5.46 -6.54
N PRO A 106 2.35 -6.04 -7.39
CA PRO A 106 2.58 -6.00 -8.83
C PRO A 106 2.52 -4.55 -9.33
N PRO A 107 3.56 -4.03 -10.04
CA PRO A 107 3.50 -2.71 -10.68
C PRO A 107 2.44 -2.63 -11.78
N SER A 108 2.13 -3.76 -12.41
CA SER A 108 1.08 -3.86 -13.43
C SER A 108 -0.30 -3.77 -12.80
N PHE A 109 -1.09 -2.75 -13.17
CA PHE A 109 -2.44 -2.53 -12.67
C PHE A 109 -3.37 -3.75 -12.87
N PRO A 110 -3.42 -4.43 -14.04
CA PRO A 110 -4.25 -5.63 -14.19
C PRO A 110 -3.88 -6.77 -13.23
N ARG A 111 -2.57 -6.92 -12.91
CA ARG A 111 -2.12 -7.92 -11.93
C ARG A 111 -2.51 -7.52 -10.51
N PHE A 112 -2.43 -6.23 -10.19
CA PHE A 112 -2.92 -5.69 -8.91
C PHE A 112 -4.42 -5.95 -8.75
N VAL A 113 -5.24 -5.66 -9.76
CA VAL A 113 -6.68 -5.96 -9.75
C VAL A 113 -6.92 -7.45 -9.46
N GLY A 114 -6.22 -8.35 -10.15
CA GLY A 114 -6.33 -9.79 -9.93
C GLY A 114 -5.92 -10.23 -8.50
N LEU A 115 -4.90 -9.59 -7.93
CA LEU A 115 -4.48 -9.83 -6.55
C LEU A 115 -5.58 -9.42 -5.56
N ILE A 116 -6.14 -8.22 -5.72
CA ILE A 116 -7.20 -7.72 -4.82
C ILE A 116 -8.47 -8.58 -4.93
N GLU A 117 -8.87 -9.01 -6.13
CA GLU A 117 -9.97 -9.95 -6.31
C GLU A 117 -9.71 -11.27 -5.56
N THR A 118 -8.46 -11.76 -5.56
CA THR A 118 -8.07 -12.94 -4.79
C THR A 118 -8.15 -12.68 -3.27
N VAL A 119 -7.82 -11.48 -2.82
CA VAL A 119 -7.97 -11.08 -1.40
C VAL A 119 -9.44 -11.09 -0.99
N PHE A 120 -10.34 -10.56 -1.82
CA PHE A 120 -11.78 -10.63 -1.54
C PHE A 120 -12.32 -12.07 -1.50
N GLU A 121 -11.77 -12.96 -2.33
CA GLU A 121 -12.21 -14.36 -2.38
C GLU A 121 -11.65 -15.19 -1.21
N LYS A 122 -10.35 -15.05 -0.90
CA LYS A 122 -9.64 -15.92 0.06
C LYS A 122 -9.46 -15.32 1.45
N GLN A 123 -9.68 -14.02 1.59
CA GLN A 123 -9.47 -13.20 2.80
C GLN A 123 -8.01 -13.10 3.25
N ILE A 124 -7.19 -14.10 3.05
CA ILE A 124 -5.76 -14.12 3.40
C ILE A 124 -4.94 -14.57 2.19
N VAL A 125 -3.90 -13.81 1.85
CA VAL A 125 -3.01 -14.09 0.71
C VAL A 125 -1.55 -13.87 1.16
N PRO A 126 -0.61 -14.75 0.79
CA PRO A 126 -0.79 -16.00 0.04
C PRO A 126 -1.36 -17.14 0.92
N SER A 127 -1.08 -17.17 2.21
CA SER A 127 -1.52 -18.21 3.14
C SER A 127 -1.66 -17.67 4.57
N THR A 128 -2.31 -18.43 5.45
CA THR A 128 -2.46 -18.10 6.87
C THR A 128 -1.15 -18.16 7.66
N GLU A 129 -0.16 -18.91 7.17
CA GLU A 129 1.14 -19.06 7.82
C GLU A 129 2.03 -17.83 7.62
N ASN A 130 1.92 -17.18 6.45
CA ASN A 130 2.63 -15.94 6.13
C ASN A 130 1.71 -14.95 5.41
N PRO A 131 0.80 -14.28 6.13
CA PRO A 131 -0.16 -13.36 5.54
C PRO A 131 0.55 -12.07 5.07
N LEU A 132 0.48 -11.81 3.77
CA LEU A 132 0.93 -10.55 3.20
C LEU A 132 -0.23 -9.55 3.07
N LEU A 133 -1.43 -10.03 2.72
CA LEU A 133 -2.67 -9.26 2.72
C LEU A 133 -3.74 -10.02 3.50
N GLU A 134 -4.40 -9.34 4.42
CA GLU A 134 -5.48 -9.90 5.23
C GLU A 134 -6.72 -9.01 5.17
N LEU A 135 -7.83 -9.56 4.69
CA LEU A 135 -9.14 -8.89 4.64
C LEU A 135 -9.96 -9.22 5.88
N ARG A 136 -10.45 -8.19 6.54
CA ARG A 136 -11.44 -8.28 7.61
C ARG A 136 -12.67 -7.49 7.22
N GLN A 137 -13.81 -8.14 7.23
CA GLN A 137 -15.08 -7.53 6.83
C GLN A 137 -15.78 -6.86 8.00
N LYS A 138 -16.59 -5.84 7.68
CA LYS A 138 -17.46 -5.13 8.65
C LYS A 138 -16.69 -4.53 9.83
N VAL A 139 -15.56 -3.90 9.54
CA VAL A 139 -14.74 -3.16 10.52
C VAL A 139 -14.84 -1.67 10.21
N PRO A 140 -15.70 -0.91 10.91
CA PRO A 140 -15.80 0.54 10.74
C PRO A 140 -14.46 1.25 10.98
N LEU A 141 -14.23 2.39 10.32
CA LEU A 141 -12.99 3.16 10.43
C LEU A 141 -12.61 3.48 11.87
N ALA A 142 -13.58 3.89 12.68
CA ALA A 142 -13.33 4.21 14.09
C ALA A 142 -12.84 2.97 14.88
N THR A 143 -13.42 1.80 14.61
CA THR A 143 -12.99 0.53 15.24
C THR A 143 -11.56 0.16 14.83
N LEU A 144 -11.22 0.31 13.54
CA LEU A 144 -9.85 0.09 13.07
C LEU A 144 -8.86 1.02 13.80
N VAL A 145 -9.15 2.33 13.84
CA VAL A 145 -8.26 3.31 14.48
C VAL A 145 -8.09 3.01 15.98
N GLN A 146 -9.18 2.71 16.69
CA GLN A 146 -9.13 2.36 18.13
C GLN A 146 -8.29 1.09 18.39
N ALA A 147 -8.41 0.08 17.53
CA ALA A 147 -7.61 -1.15 17.62
C ALA A 147 -6.11 -0.90 17.46
N LEU A 148 -5.72 0.13 16.70
CA LEU A 148 -4.33 0.54 16.53
C LEU A 148 -3.77 1.27 17.75
N LYS A 149 -4.59 1.70 18.72
CA LYS A 149 -4.21 2.42 19.94
C LYS A 149 -3.25 3.58 19.65
N PRO A 150 -3.62 4.54 18.79
CA PRO A 150 -2.74 5.66 18.44
C PRO A 150 -2.63 6.66 19.59
N ASP A 151 -1.46 7.29 19.68
CA ASP A 151 -1.27 8.48 20.53
C ASP A 151 -1.80 9.72 19.79
N THR A 152 -1.58 9.78 18.48
CA THR A 152 -2.04 10.89 17.63
C THR A 152 -2.70 10.35 16.36
N VAL A 153 -3.84 10.95 15.98
CA VAL A 153 -4.55 10.70 14.72
C VAL A 153 -4.58 11.98 13.88
N ILE A 154 -4.10 11.89 12.65
CA ILE A 154 -4.09 12.97 11.67
C ILE A 154 -4.98 12.59 10.50
N VAL A 155 -5.88 13.47 10.11
CA VAL A 155 -6.71 13.33 8.92
C VAL A 155 -6.27 14.37 7.90
N MET A 156 -5.90 13.91 6.71
CA MET A 156 -5.61 14.79 5.58
C MET A 156 -6.94 15.14 4.89
N ASP A 157 -7.39 16.39 5.07
CA ASP A 157 -8.69 16.85 4.62
C ASP A 157 -8.58 18.28 4.08
N SER A 158 -9.29 18.61 3.00
CA SER A 158 -9.33 19.96 2.43
C SER A 158 -9.87 21.01 3.41
N ASP A 159 -10.76 20.60 4.32
CA ASP A 159 -11.40 21.46 5.30
C ASP A 159 -10.60 21.57 6.61
N GLY A 160 -9.39 20.99 6.64
CA GLY A 160 -8.49 21.05 7.79
C GLY A 160 -7.72 22.36 7.93
N GLU A 161 -6.92 22.47 9.01
CA GLU A 161 -5.97 23.56 9.19
C GLU A 161 -4.98 23.57 8.02
N LYS A 162 -4.85 24.72 7.34
CA LYS A 162 -3.85 24.88 6.28
C LYS A 162 -2.44 24.85 6.84
N VAL A 163 -1.63 23.96 6.31
CA VAL A 163 -0.26 23.74 6.77
C VAL A 163 0.72 24.12 5.65
N GLU A 164 1.53 25.15 5.89
CA GLU A 164 2.58 25.55 4.96
C GLU A 164 3.82 24.66 5.10
N MET A 165 4.22 24.37 6.33
CA MET A 165 5.41 23.56 6.67
C MET A 165 5.01 22.24 7.33
N LEU A 166 4.54 21.29 6.52
CA LEU A 166 4.11 19.99 7.01
C LEU A 166 5.22 19.21 7.78
N PRO A 167 6.52 19.26 7.41
CA PRO A 167 7.58 18.63 8.19
C PRO A 167 7.67 19.12 9.63
N GLU A 168 7.45 20.41 9.90
CA GLU A 168 7.45 20.96 11.26
C GLU A 168 6.30 20.40 12.10
N LYS A 169 5.11 20.23 11.48
CA LYS A 169 3.99 19.60 12.17
C LYS A 169 4.31 18.16 12.57
N PHE A 170 4.94 17.38 11.69
CA PHE A 170 5.36 16.00 12.00
C PHE A 170 6.52 15.94 13.00
N ALA A 171 7.45 16.90 13.00
CA ALA A 171 8.51 16.99 13.99
C ALA A 171 7.95 17.16 15.42
N ASN A 172 6.88 17.96 15.56
CA ASN A 172 6.27 18.33 16.83
C ASN A 172 5.10 17.41 17.25
N ILE A 173 4.85 16.31 16.54
CA ILE A 173 3.81 15.34 16.95
C ILE A 173 4.21 14.65 18.25
N GLU A 174 3.27 14.59 19.17
CA GLU A 174 3.42 13.83 20.42
C GLU A 174 3.10 12.34 20.22
N GLY A 175 3.82 11.50 21.00
CA GLY A 175 3.62 10.06 21.03
C GLY A 175 4.44 9.29 20.00
N GLU A 176 4.33 7.96 20.11
CA GLU A 176 5.10 7.02 19.28
C GLU A 176 4.24 6.34 18.21
N ARG A 177 2.92 6.29 18.37
CA ARG A 177 1.97 5.63 17.47
C ARG A 177 1.10 6.66 16.77
N VAL A 178 1.45 6.96 15.53
CA VAL A 178 0.79 8.00 14.74
C VAL A 178 -0.04 7.37 13.62
N VAL A 179 -1.36 7.61 13.64
CA VAL A 179 -2.24 7.23 12.54
C VAL A 179 -2.40 8.40 11.59
N VAL A 180 -2.21 8.16 10.29
CA VAL A 180 -2.47 9.12 9.22
C VAL A 180 -3.58 8.58 8.32
N ILE A 181 -4.67 9.33 8.20
CA ILE A 181 -5.84 8.97 7.40
C ILE A 181 -5.88 9.86 6.16
N VAL A 182 -5.97 9.23 4.98
CA VAL A 182 -6.15 9.88 3.69
C VAL A 182 -7.42 9.34 3.05
N GLY A 183 -8.25 10.19 2.45
CA GLY A 183 -9.48 9.74 1.77
C GLY A 183 -9.18 8.96 0.49
N GLY A 184 -9.74 7.77 0.34
CA GLY A 184 -9.56 6.87 -0.81
C GLY A 184 -10.56 7.07 -1.95
N PHE A 185 -11.01 8.29 -2.18
CA PHE A 185 -12.06 8.63 -3.13
C PHE A 185 -11.65 9.80 -4.03
N SER A 186 -12.29 9.90 -5.18
CA SER A 186 -11.99 10.93 -6.20
C SER A 186 -12.74 12.23 -6.00
N LYS A 187 -13.89 12.20 -5.31
CA LYS A 187 -14.80 13.32 -5.08
C LYS A 187 -15.52 13.20 -3.75
N GLY A 188 -16.03 14.33 -3.24
CA GLY A 188 -16.80 14.41 -2.01
C GLY A 188 -15.95 14.39 -0.75
N THR A 189 -16.56 14.03 0.37
CA THR A 189 -16.00 14.02 1.71
C THR A 189 -15.97 12.58 2.27
N PHE A 190 -15.40 12.41 3.45
CA PHE A 190 -15.46 11.13 4.16
C PHE A 190 -16.91 10.70 4.42
N ARG A 191 -17.18 9.41 4.22
CA ARG A 191 -18.47 8.77 4.57
C ARG A 191 -18.47 8.30 6.01
N SER A 192 -17.29 7.84 6.47
CA SER A 192 -17.10 7.45 7.86
C SER A 192 -17.27 8.63 8.80
N ASP A 193 -17.93 8.40 9.93
CA ASP A 193 -18.13 9.40 10.97
C ASP A 193 -16.83 9.65 11.74
N LEU A 194 -16.10 10.68 11.33
CA LEU A 194 -14.84 11.08 11.95
C LEU A 194 -15.03 11.72 13.35
N SER A 195 -16.26 12.14 13.73
CA SER A 195 -16.51 12.72 15.05
C SER A 195 -16.26 11.72 16.18
N LYS A 196 -16.29 10.42 15.88
CA LYS A 196 -15.97 9.34 16.83
C LYS A 196 -14.48 9.19 17.13
N LEU A 197 -13.63 9.97 16.45
CA LEU A 197 -12.18 9.93 16.60
C LEU A 197 -11.69 11.27 17.14
N LYS A 198 -10.84 11.24 18.18
CA LYS A 198 -10.04 12.42 18.53
C LYS A 198 -8.93 12.55 17.48
N HIS A 199 -8.98 13.58 16.64
CA HIS A 199 -8.06 13.74 15.54
C HIS A 199 -7.73 15.21 15.25
N ILE A 200 -6.62 15.43 14.55
CA ILE A 200 -6.21 16.72 13.99
C ILE A 200 -6.46 16.66 12.48
N ARG A 201 -7.04 17.71 11.90
CA ARG A 201 -7.21 17.81 10.43
C ARG A 201 -6.19 18.76 9.86
N TYR A 202 -5.46 18.31 8.84
CA TYR A 202 -4.53 19.14 8.07
C TYR A 202 -4.92 19.20 6.60
N SER A 203 -4.84 20.44 6.05
CA SER A 203 -4.99 20.72 4.64
C SER A 203 -3.64 21.15 4.03
N LEU A 204 -3.32 20.64 2.84
CA LEU A 204 -2.07 20.91 2.13
C LEU A 204 -2.16 22.12 1.16
N GLY A 205 -3.25 22.87 1.20
CA GLY A 205 -3.45 24.05 0.38
C GLY A 205 -4.89 24.25 -0.08
N ASP A 206 -5.11 25.26 -0.94
CA ASP A 206 -6.43 25.74 -1.35
C ASP A 206 -7.13 24.88 -2.41
N ARG A 207 -6.41 23.95 -3.01
CA ARG A 207 -6.96 23.08 -4.05
C ARG A 207 -7.02 21.63 -3.60
N MET A 208 -8.06 20.94 -4.01
CA MET A 208 -8.15 19.49 -3.85
C MET A 208 -7.00 18.81 -4.62
N MET A 209 -6.19 18.04 -3.90
CA MET A 209 -5.08 17.25 -4.47
C MET A 209 -5.50 15.81 -4.67
N LYS A 210 -4.84 15.14 -5.62
CA LYS A 210 -5.01 13.70 -5.79
C LYS A 210 -4.40 12.94 -4.61
N VAL A 211 -5.00 11.79 -4.27
CA VAL A 211 -4.59 10.95 -3.14
C VAL A 211 -3.09 10.66 -3.15
N TRP A 212 -2.53 10.26 -4.29
CA TRP A 212 -1.09 9.98 -4.40
C TRP A 212 -0.21 11.22 -4.17
N THR A 213 -0.68 12.42 -4.53
CA THR A 213 0.05 13.66 -4.24
C THR A 213 0.05 13.95 -2.74
N VAL A 214 -1.09 13.79 -2.07
CA VAL A 214 -1.20 13.94 -0.61
C VAL A 214 -0.29 12.93 0.08
N THR A 215 -0.40 11.65 -0.30
CA THR A 215 0.41 10.57 0.28
C THR A 215 1.90 10.82 0.12
N ALA A 216 2.37 11.18 -1.08
CA ALA A 216 3.78 11.47 -1.33
C ALA A 216 4.27 12.66 -0.48
N LYS A 217 3.48 13.74 -0.38
CA LYS A 217 3.83 14.90 0.45
C LYS A 217 3.93 14.55 1.94
N VAL A 218 3.02 13.71 2.43
CA VAL A 218 3.05 13.27 3.84
C VAL A 218 4.25 12.37 4.10
N LEU A 219 4.55 11.39 3.25
CA LEU A 219 5.73 10.53 3.37
C LEU A 219 7.02 11.35 3.36
N CYS A 220 7.16 12.27 2.40
CA CYS A 220 8.31 13.19 2.36
C CYS A 220 8.39 14.10 3.59
N ALA A 221 7.26 14.58 4.11
CA ALA A 221 7.24 15.43 5.30
C ALA A 221 7.72 14.68 6.56
N ILE A 222 7.33 13.41 6.70
CA ILE A 222 7.81 12.57 7.80
C ILE A 222 9.33 12.36 7.69
N ASP A 223 9.84 12.00 6.52
CA ASP A 223 11.27 11.81 6.27
C ASP A 223 12.08 13.10 6.57
N LEU A 224 11.59 14.25 6.10
CA LEU A 224 12.21 15.55 6.37
C LEU A 224 12.14 15.92 7.85
N SER A 225 11.03 15.67 8.54
CA SER A 225 10.86 15.96 9.96
C SER A 225 11.89 15.23 10.82
N GLU A 226 12.19 13.98 10.47
CA GLU A 226 13.19 13.15 11.17
C GLU A 226 14.62 13.65 10.93
N LYS A 227 14.92 14.10 9.72
CA LYS A 227 16.21 14.75 9.40
C LYS A 227 16.38 16.07 10.16
N MET A 228 15.33 16.87 10.27
CA MET A 228 15.33 18.13 11.01
C MET A 228 15.55 17.91 12.52
N THR A 229 15.00 16.85 13.10
CA THR A 229 15.10 16.55 14.53
C THR A 229 16.34 15.72 14.90
N GLY A 230 17.18 15.34 13.92
CA GLY A 230 18.34 14.47 14.16
C GLY A 230 17.98 13.04 14.58
N MET A 231 16.72 12.61 14.40
CA MET A 231 16.23 11.27 14.75
C MET A 231 16.66 10.18 13.76
N PHE A 232 17.44 10.51 12.73
CA PHE A 232 18.04 9.51 11.86
C PHE A 232 19.22 8.84 12.61
N GLU A 233 18.95 7.74 13.27
CA GLU A 233 20.04 6.82 13.61
C GLU A 233 20.63 6.30 12.29
N LYS A 234 21.88 6.67 11.99
CA LYS A 234 22.64 6.02 10.92
C LYS A 234 22.59 4.52 11.18
N LYS A 235 21.98 3.75 10.29
CA LYS A 235 22.17 2.29 10.27
C LYS A 235 23.69 2.07 10.33
N PRO A 236 24.22 1.23 11.26
CA PRO A 236 25.61 0.86 11.20
C PRO A 236 25.87 0.32 9.81
N GLU A 237 26.84 0.90 9.10
CA GLU A 237 27.28 0.41 7.79
C GLU A 237 27.50 -1.11 7.91
N PRO A 238 27.00 -1.93 6.96
CA PRO A 238 27.27 -3.34 7.00
C PRO A 238 28.76 -3.51 7.07
N LYS A 239 29.28 -4.06 8.19
CA LYS A 239 30.70 -4.35 8.36
C LYS A 239 31.10 -5.12 7.10
N THR A 240 31.89 -4.46 6.24
CA THR A 240 32.50 -5.08 5.07
C THR A 240 33.18 -6.33 5.61
N ALA A 241 32.63 -7.51 5.26
CA ALA A 241 33.23 -8.77 5.59
C ALA A 241 34.66 -8.72 5.04
N THR A 242 35.62 -8.63 5.94
CA THR A 242 37.05 -8.67 5.65
C THR A 242 37.22 -9.95 4.84
N LYS A 243 37.49 -9.82 3.54
CA LYS A 243 37.81 -10.96 2.69
C LYS A 243 39.04 -11.61 3.29
N GLU A 244 38.81 -12.66 4.04
CA GLU A 244 39.85 -13.58 4.47
C GLU A 244 40.60 -14.02 3.23
N LYS A 245 41.88 -13.64 3.12
CA LYS A 245 42.73 -14.00 1.99
C LYS A 245 42.80 -15.52 1.93
N ALA A 246 42.11 -16.10 0.95
CA ALA A 246 42.15 -17.53 0.65
C ALA A 246 43.61 -17.93 0.45
N LYS A 247 44.11 -18.86 1.29
CA LYS A 247 45.42 -19.48 1.16
C LYS A 247 45.50 -20.15 -0.23
N PRO A 248 46.62 -20.02 -0.97
CA PRO A 248 46.78 -20.61 -2.29
C PRO A 248 46.72 -22.15 -2.19
N LYS A 249 45.84 -22.77 -2.97
CA LYS A 249 45.75 -24.22 -3.11
C LYS A 249 47.06 -24.75 -3.72
N PRO A 250 47.62 -25.92 -3.23
CA PRO A 250 48.81 -26.51 -3.81
C PRO A 250 48.58 -26.94 -5.25
N LYS A 251 49.52 -26.61 -6.14
CA LYS A 251 49.50 -27.01 -7.54
C LYS A 251 49.53 -28.54 -7.65
N LYS A 252 48.50 -29.12 -8.27
CA LYS A 252 48.50 -30.53 -8.67
C LYS A 252 49.56 -30.73 -9.75
N ALA A 253 50.49 -31.71 -9.53
CA ALA A 253 51.50 -32.13 -10.46
C ALA A 253 50.87 -32.59 -11.80
N SER A 254 51.40 -32.10 -12.92
CA SER A 254 50.99 -32.50 -14.25
C SER A 254 51.43 -33.92 -14.56
N LYS A 255 50.51 -34.78 -14.97
CA LYS A 255 50.79 -36.11 -15.50
C LYS A 255 51.51 -35.97 -16.87
N PRO A 256 52.54 -36.85 -17.17
CA PRO A 256 53.24 -36.81 -18.45
C PRO A 256 52.36 -37.25 -19.62
N ARG A 257 52.54 -36.61 -20.79
CA ARG A 257 51.86 -36.90 -22.05
C ARG A 257 52.32 -38.26 -22.57
N PRO A 258 51.44 -39.10 -23.10
CA PRO A 258 51.86 -40.33 -23.81
C PRO A 258 52.45 -40.00 -25.19
N ALA A 259 53.49 -40.79 -25.53
CA ALA A 259 54.26 -40.64 -26.78
C ALA A 259 53.44 -40.99 -28.03
N PRO A 260 53.80 -40.46 -29.22
CA PRO A 260 53.05 -40.67 -30.46
C PRO A 260 53.27 -42.08 -31.01
N LYS A 261 52.17 -42.75 -31.37
CA LYS A 261 52.23 -44.08 -32.07
C LYS A 261 52.72 -43.83 -33.53
N LYS A 262 53.82 -44.50 -33.85
CA LYS A 262 54.31 -44.64 -35.24
C LYS A 262 53.28 -45.39 -36.09
N LYS A 263 52.90 -44.84 -37.25
CA LYS A 263 52.24 -45.56 -38.34
C LYS A 263 53.29 -46.44 -38.99
N ALA A 264 53.04 -47.71 -39.10
CA ALA A 264 53.73 -48.65 -40.00
C ALA A 264 52.82 -48.87 -41.19
N ALA A 265 53.49 -49.04 -42.33
CA ALA A 265 53.05 -49.16 -43.71
C ALA A 265 51.87 -50.13 -43.95
#